data_0d3b27fe145e3051797130000fc5a682
#
_entry.id   0d3b27fe145e3051797130000fc5a682
#
_cell.length_a   1.000
_cell.length_b   1.000
_cell.length_c   1.000
_cell.angle_alpha   90.00
_cell.angle_beta   90.00
_cell.angle_gamma   90.00
#
_symmetry.space_group_name_H-M   'P 1'
#
loop_
_entity.id
_entity.type
_entity.pdbx_description
1 polymer ?
#
loop_
_entity_poly.entity_id
_entity_poly.type
_entity_poly.pdbx_seq_one_letter_code
_entity_poly.pdbx_strand_id
1 'polypeptide(L)'
;MSWLRGGLRRYLWAKNPVKLEFIKQNRIKIANPNHSGKVKEVWGGVCALTGETHVIGDMEVDHISGNHSLKTLDDLVPFVKGIVMVTLEDLQLVSKEAHKIKSYAEKQGISFEEAKAEKTAIDLIKKGVDKQFLIDHNVKAENIGSTQAVRRKQIVEILLELNKLKEKDDEC
;
A
#
# COMPACT_ATOMS: atom_id res chain seq x y z
N MET A 1 -8.82 -18.32 -15.39
CA MET A 1 -9.43 -17.01 -15.11
C MET A 1 -8.43 -15.85 -14.96
N SER A 2 -7.16 -16.06 -14.59
CA SER A 2 -6.18 -14.98 -14.39
C SER A 2 -5.95 -14.11 -15.63
N TRP A 3 -5.87 -14.70 -16.81
CA TRP A 3 -5.71 -13.98 -18.10
C TRP A 3 -6.90 -13.07 -18.41
N LEU A 4 -8.14 -13.55 -18.16
CA LEU A 4 -9.38 -12.77 -18.38
C LEU A 4 -9.43 -11.57 -17.40
N ARG A 5 -9.15 -11.81 -16.11
CA ARG A 5 -9.05 -10.75 -15.10
C ARG A 5 -8.00 -9.69 -15.48
N GLY A 6 -6.84 -10.15 -15.93
CA GLY A 6 -5.76 -9.24 -16.37
C GLY A 6 -6.14 -8.44 -17.60
N GLY A 7 -6.82 -9.05 -18.57
CA GLY A 7 -7.34 -8.38 -19.77
C GLY A 7 -8.37 -7.30 -19.44
N LEU A 8 -9.40 -7.66 -18.66
CA LEU A 8 -10.45 -6.71 -18.23
C LEU A 8 -9.86 -5.52 -17.46
N ARG A 9 -8.97 -5.76 -16.50
CA ARG A 9 -8.30 -4.67 -15.78
C ARG A 9 -7.46 -3.78 -16.69
N ARG A 10 -6.68 -4.36 -17.59
CA ARG A 10 -5.79 -3.60 -18.48
C ARG A 10 -6.56 -2.73 -19.46
N TYR A 11 -7.68 -3.22 -20.02
CA TYR A 11 -8.41 -2.50 -21.06
C TYR A 11 -9.55 -1.64 -20.48
N LEU A 12 -10.35 -2.18 -19.57
CA LEU A 12 -11.51 -1.46 -19.04
C LEU A 12 -11.12 -0.49 -17.93
N TRP A 13 -10.36 -0.96 -16.93
CA TRP A 13 -9.96 -0.11 -15.81
C TRP A 13 -8.99 1.00 -16.19
N ALA A 14 -8.01 0.71 -17.06
CA ALA A 14 -7.04 1.72 -17.48
C ALA A 14 -7.68 2.92 -18.18
N LYS A 15 -8.78 2.70 -18.91
CA LYS A 15 -9.49 3.71 -19.71
C LYS A 15 -10.83 4.13 -19.07
N ASN A 16 -11.11 3.71 -17.85
CA ASN A 16 -12.37 4.05 -17.17
C ASN A 16 -12.49 5.58 -17.00
N PRO A 17 -13.55 6.22 -17.53
CA PRO A 17 -13.70 7.67 -17.49
C PRO A 17 -13.82 8.21 -16.06
N VAL A 18 -14.47 7.48 -15.15
CA VAL A 18 -14.61 7.86 -13.75
C VAL A 18 -13.23 7.87 -13.06
N LYS A 19 -12.41 6.85 -13.32
CA LYS A 19 -11.02 6.80 -12.84
C LYS A 19 -10.20 7.98 -13.31
N LEU A 20 -10.28 8.31 -14.61
CA LEU A 20 -9.52 9.42 -15.19
C LEU A 20 -9.96 10.77 -14.62
N GLU A 21 -11.25 10.95 -14.43
CA GLU A 21 -11.82 12.15 -13.79
C GLU A 21 -11.39 12.22 -12.30
N PHE A 22 -11.41 11.10 -11.58
CA PHE A 22 -10.93 11.02 -10.20
C PHE A 22 -9.48 11.48 -10.06
N ILE A 23 -8.57 11.02 -10.93
CA ILE A 23 -7.17 11.47 -10.94
C ILE A 23 -7.10 12.99 -11.17
N LYS A 24 -7.88 13.51 -12.12
CA LYS A 24 -7.88 14.93 -12.47
C LYS A 24 -8.33 15.81 -11.30
N GLN A 25 -9.33 15.37 -10.54
CA GLN A 25 -9.86 16.10 -9.39
C GLN A 25 -8.95 16.03 -8.17
N ASN A 26 -8.23 14.91 -7.97
CA ASN A 26 -7.42 14.66 -6.77
C ASN A 26 -5.92 14.95 -6.94
N ARG A 27 -5.47 15.34 -8.14
CA ARG A 27 -4.08 15.73 -8.34
C ARG A 27 -3.83 17.15 -7.84
N ILE A 28 -2.67 17.37 -7.23
CA ILE A 28 -2.22 18.66 -6.72
C ILE A 28 -0.83 18.99 -7.29
N LYS A 29 -0.47 20.27 -7.30
CA LYS A 29 0.90 20.69 -7.63
C LYS A 29 1.78 20.52 -6.40
N ILE A 30 2.90 19.82 -6.57
CA ILE A 30 3.91 19.60 -5.54
C ILE A 30 5.28 20.01 -6.05
N ALA A 31 6.19 20.31 -5.12
CA ALA A 31 7.59 20.52 -5.47
C ALA A 31 8.16 19.27 -6.15
N ASN A 32 8.92 19.47 -7.22
CA ASN A 32 9.55 18.35 -7.92
C ASN A 32 10.64 17.73 -7.04
N PRO A 33 10.52 16.47 -6.63
CA PRO A 33 11.55 15.80 -5.82
C PRO A 33 12.89 15.66 -6.57
N ASN A 34 12.87 15.75 -7.90
CA ASN A 34 14.09 15.79 -8.71
C ASN A 34 14.58 17.23 -8.88
N HIS A 35 15.37 17.70 -7.93
CA HIS A 35 15.89 19.08 -7.87
C HIS A 35 16.84 19.46 -9.01
N SER A 36 17.36 18.51 -9.78
CA SER A 36 18.30 18.77 -10.90
C SER A 36 17.63 19.23 -12.19
N GLY A 37 16.29 19.20 -12.24
CA GLY A 37 15.51 19.53 -13.43
C GLY A 37 15.12 21.03 -13.54
N LYS A 38 14.83 21.48 -14.77
CA LYS A 38 14.26 22.81 -15.02
C LYS A 38 12.81 22.96 -14.52
N VAL A 39 12.13 21.85 -14.31
CA VAL A 39 10.74 21.79 -13.85
C VAL A 39 10.70 21.84 -12.33
N LYS A 40 10.21 22.93 -11.77
CA LYS A 40 10.14 23.14 -10.32
C LYS A 40 8.96 22.43 -9.67
N GLU A 41 7.86 22.25 -10.38
CA GLU A 41 6.64 21.64 -9.87
C GLU A 41 6.18 20.51 -10.79
N VAL A 42 5.66 19.46 -10.18
CA VAL A 42 5.06 18.31 -10.86
C VAL A 42 3.67 18.02 -10.32
N TRP A 43 2.90 17.20 -11.05
CA TRP A 43 1.64 16.70 -10.51
C TRP A 43 1.92 15.59 -9.49
N GLY A 44 1.28 15.70 -8.35
CA GLY A 44 1.28 14.73 -7.26
C GLY A 44 -0.12 14.51 -6.71
N GLY A 45 -0.21 13.81 -5.60
CA GLY A 45 -1.44 13.60 -4.86
C GLY A 45 -1.13 13.11 -3.43
N VAL A 46 -2.15 13.11 -2.58
CA VAL A 46 -2.08 12.61 -1.22
C VAL A 46 -2.53 11.15 -1.20
N CYS A 47 -1.73 10.27 -0.61
CA CYS A 47 -2.07 8.87 -0.41
C CYS A 47 -3.14 8.73 0.67
N ALA A 48 -4.30 8.18 0.33
CA ALA A 48 -5.42 8.01 1.27
C ALA A 48 -5.11 7.07 2.45
N LEU A 49 -4.12 6.17 2.29
CA LEU A 49 -3.76 5.18 3.31
C LEU A 49 -2.65 5.65 4.26
N THR A 50 -1.83 6.62 3.83
CA THR A 50 -0.66 7.05 4.63
C THR A 50 -0.67 8.55 4.93
N GLY A 51 -1.51 9.34 4.26
CA GLY A 51 -1.49 10.80 4.34
C GLY A 51 -0.29 11.46 3.64
N GLU A 52 0.66 10.68 3.14
CA GLU A 52 1.87 11.18 2.50
C GLU A 52 1.62 11.67 1.07
N THR A 53 2.37 12.68 0.66
CA THR A 53 2.30 13.24 -0.69
C THR A 53 3.32 12.57 -1.60
N HIS A 54 2.89 12.11 -2.76
CA HIS A 54 3.72 11.44 -3.77
C HIS A 54 3.52 12.06 -5.15
N VAL A 55 4.52 11.88 -6.03
CA VAL A 55 4.38 12.21 -7.47
C VAL A 55 3.30 11.33 -8.08
N ILE A 56 2.46 11.90 -8.95
CA ILE A 56 1.32 11.17 -9.54
C ILE A 56 1.74 9.89 -10.29
N GLY A 57 2.95 9.87 -10.84
CA GLY A 57 3.53 8.69 -11.48
C GLY A 57 3.77 7.51 -10.53
N ASP A 58 3.88 7.77 -9.22
CA ASP A 58 4.07 6.77 -8.16
C ASP A 58 2.78 6.44 -7.42
N MET A 59 1.66 6.94 -7.92
CA MET A 59 0.34 6.70 -7.35
C MET A 59 -0.52 5.81 -8.27
N GLU A 60 -1.51 5.21 -7.68
CA GLU A 60 -2.54 4.39 -8.33
C GLU A 60 -3.91 4.76 -7.80
N VAL A 61 -4.93 4.68 -8.66
CA VAL A 61 -6.32 4.74 -8.21
C VAL A 61 -6.76 3.33 -7.87
N ASP A 62 -7.20 3.16 -6.65
CA ASP A 62 -7.65 1.91 -6.08
C ASP A 62 -9.11 2.01 -5.63
N HIS A 63 -9.77 0.87 -5.52
CA HIS A 63 -11.10 0.78 -4.93
C HIS A 63 -10.98 0.79 -3.40
N ILE A 64 -11.83 1.55 -2.73
CA ILE A 64 -11.89 1.56 -1.26
C ILE A 64 -12.22 0.16 -0.76
N SER A 65 -13.21 -0.51 -1.37
CA SER A 65 -13.54 -1.91 -1.09
C SER A 65 -12.89 -2.85 -2.11
N GLY A 66 -12.02 -3.76 -1.63
CA GLY A 66 -11.22 -4.68 -2.47
C GLY A 66 -11.91 -5.96 -2.94
N ASN A 67 -13.22 -6.12 -2.76
CA ASN A 67 -13.96 -7.37 -2.93
C ASN A 67 -14.24 -7.79 -4.40
N HIS A 68 -13.38 -7.41 -5.34
CA HIS A 68 -13.56 -7.74 -6.76
C HIS A 68 -12.71 -8.95 -7.15
N SER A 69 -13.21 -10.16 -6.83
CA SER A 69 -12.57 -11.42 -7.19
C SER A 69 -13.19 -11.99 -8.46
N LEU A 70 -12.37 -12.55 -9.34
CA LEU A 70 -12.81 -13.33 -10.52
C LEU A 70 -12.16 -14.72 -10.44
N LYS A 71 -12.81 -15.64 -9.77
CA LYS A 71 -12.38 -17.04 -9.61
C LYS A 71 -13.14 -17.98 -10.54
N THR A 72 -14.43 -17.75 -10.70
CA THR A 72 -15.37 -18.53 -11.50
C THR A 72 -16.01 -17.67 -12.58
N LEU A 73 -16.78 -18.27 -13.48
CA LEU A 73 -17.57 -17.52 -14.48
C LEU A 73 -18.71 -16.74 -13.84
N ASP A 74 -19.27 -17.25 -12.75
CA ASP A 74 -20.36 -16.57 -12.03
C ASP A 74 -19.90 -15.26 -11.40
N ASP A 75 -18.60 -15.13 -11.10
CA ASP A 75 -18.00 -13.89 -10.60
C ASP A 75 -17.85 -12.82 -11.69
N LEU A 76 -18.06 -13.16 -12.98
CA LEU A 76 -17.73 -12.25 -14.09
C LEU A 76 -18.56 -10.97 -14.04
N VAL A 77 -19.87 -11.09 -13.86
CA VAL A 77 -20.76 -9.91 -13.82
C VAL A 77 -20.48 -9.03 -12.59
N PRO A 78 -20.40 -9.56 -11.37
CA PRO A 78 -19.99 -8.78 -10.20
C PRO A 78 -18.62 -8.12 -10.37
N PHE A 79 -17.64 -8.83 -10.93
CA PHE A 79 -16.30 -8.32 -11.17
C PHE A 79 -16.31 -7.16 -12.17
N VAL A 80 -17.01 -7.30 -13.31
CA VAL A 80 -17.10 -6.22 -14.31
C VAL A 80 -17.83 -5.02 -13.74
N LYS A 81 -18.93 -5.22 -13.02
CA LYS A 81 -19.63 -4.13 -12.34
C LYS A 81 -18.72 -3.38 -11.36
N GLY A 82 -18.00 -4.10 -10.51
CA GLY A 82 -17.11 -3.52 -9.51
C GLY A 82 -15.89 -2.77 -10.09
N ILE A 83 -15.47 -3.07 -11.32
CA ILE A 83 -14.35 -2.38 -11.98
C ILE A 83 -14.83 -1.24 -12.88
N VAL A 84 -15.97 -1.42 -13.55
CA VAL A 84 -16.39 -0.50 -14.63
C VAL A 84 -17.48 0.46 -14.17
N MET A 85 -18.42 -0.02 -13.35
CA MET A 85 -19.59 0.76 -12.91
C MET A 85 -19.33 1.40 -11.52
N VAL A 86 -18.16 2.01 -11.37
CA VAL A 86 -17.75 2.71 -10.14
C VAL A 86 -18.18 4.17 -10.18
N THR A 87 -18.34 4.76 -9.00
CA THR A 87 -18.49 6.19 -8.78
C THR A 87 -17.18 6.79 -8.27
N LEU A 88 -17.11 8.12 -8.16
CA LEU A 88 -15.93 8.77 -7.56
C LEU A 88 -15.75 8.41 -6.08
N GLU A 89 -16.86 8.12 -5.39
CA GLU A 89 -16.88 7.76 -3.96
C GLU A 89 -16.34 6.36 -3.67
N ASP A 90 -16.30 5.49 -4.69
CA ASP A 90 -15.76 4.13 -4.57
C ASP A 90 -14.23 4.10 -4.67
N LEU A 91 -13.61 5.24 -5.01
CA LEU A 91 -12.22 5.34 -5.38
C LEU A 91 -11.38 6.07 -4.36
N GLN A 92 -10.12 5.69 -4.29
CA GLN A 92 -9.10 6.38 -3.50
C GLN A 92 -7.79 6.48 -4.29
N LEU A 93 -7.00 7.52 -3.99
CA LEU A 93 -5.66 7.69 -4.54
C LEU A 93 -4.66 7.15 -3.52
N VAL A 94 -3.85 6.18 -3.92
CA VAL A 94 -2.88 5.51 -3.04
C VAL A 94 -1.50 5.46 -3.69
N SER A 95 -0.44 5.47 -2.89
CA SER A 95 0.89 5.21 -3.43
C SER A 95 1.01 3.74 -3.85
N LYS A 96 1.83 3.45 -4.84
CA LYS A 96 2.09 2.07 -5.30
C LYS A 96 2.58 1.16 -4.17
N GLU A 97 3.31 1.74 -3.23
CA GLU A 97 3.80 1.01 -2.05
C GLU A 97 2.66 0.70 -1.08
N ALA A 98 1.85 1.70 -0.71
CA ALA A 98 0.68 1.50 0.16
C ALA A 98 -0.33 0.53 -0.47
N HIS A 99 -0.55 0.58 -1.79
CA HIS A 99 -1.40 -0.38 -2.49
C HIS A 99 -0.88 -1.83 -2.40
N LYS A 100 0.45 -2.03 -2.48
CA LYS A 100 1.04 -3.37 -2.26
C LYS A 100 0.86 -3.86 -0.82
N ILE A 101 0.91 -2.95 0.16
CA ILE A 101 0.67 -3.29 1.57
C ILE A 101 -0.80 -3.64 1.77
N LYS A 102 -1.74 -2.82 1.27
CA LYS A 102 -3.19 -3.08 1.31
C LYS A 102 -3.54 -4.43 0.68
N SER A 103 -3.04 -4.69 -0.53
CA SER A 103 -3.27 -5.98 -1.22
C SER A 103 -2.72 -7.18 -0.43
N TYR A 104 -1.62 -7.00 0.29
CA TYR A 104 -1.08 -8.03 1.17
C TYR A 104 -1.95 -8.21 2.40
N ALA A 105 -2.41 -7.13 3.04
CA ALA A 105 -3.32 -7.15 4.18
C ALA A 105 -4.62 -7.90 3.85
N GLU A 106 -5.28 -7.55 2.74
CA GLU A 106 -6.50 -8.21 2.25
C GLU A 106 -6.29 -9.71 2.00
N LYS A 107 -5.15 -10.09 1.40
CA LYS A 107 -4.82 -11.49 1.14
C LYS A 107 -4.59 -12.30 2.41
N GLN A 108 -3.99 -11.70 3.45
CA GLN A 108 -3.67 -12.36 4.71
C GLN A 108 -4.80 -12.26 5.74
N GLY A 109 -5.79 -11.38 5.52
CA GLY A 109 -6.87 -11.12 6.50
C GLY A 109 -6.37 -10.39 7.75
N ILE A 110 -5.37 -9.52 7.61
CA ILE A 110 -4.76 -8.74 8.68
C ILE A 110 -4.98 -7.24 8.44
N SER A 111 -4.73 -6.40 9.45
CA SER A 111 -4.83 -4.95 9.32
C SER A 111 -3.74 -4.37 8.39
N PHE A 112 -3.94 -3.14 7.93
CA PHE A 112 -2.95 -2.43 7.11
C PHE A 112 -1.65 -2.21 7.89
N GLU A 113 -1.73 -1.87 9.17
CA GLU A 113 -0.58 -1.64 10.04
C GLU A 113 0.21 -2.92 10.28
N GLU A 114 -0.47 -4.04 10.52
CA GLU A 114 0.18 -5.36 10.61
C GLU A 114 0.86 -5.74 9.31
N ALA A 115 0.20 -5.52 8.18
CA ALA A 115 0.77 -5.79 6.85
C ALA A 115 2.01 -4.93 6.56
N LYS A 116 2.00 -3.66 7.00
CA LYS A 116 3.13 -2.74 6.89
C LYS A 116 4.31 -3.22 7.72
N ALA A 117 4.07 -3.60 8.99
CA ALA A 117 5.09 -4.16 9.87
C ALA A 117 5.68 -5.46 9.31
N GLU A 118 4.84 -6.36 8.82
CA GLU A 118 5.24 -7.62 8.18
C GLU A 118 6.11 -7.38 6.93
N LYS A 119 5.74 -6.46 6.05
CA LYS A 119 6.53 -6.11 4.87
C LYS A 119 7.88 -5.50 5.24
N THR A 120 7.91 -4.63 6.25
CA THR A 120 9.15 -4.05 6.78
C THR A 120 10.06 -5.13 7.35
N ALA A 121 9.53 -6.07 8.14
CA ALA A 121 10.30 -7.17 8.69
C ALA A 121 10.90 -8.08 7.60
N ILE A 122 10.11 -8.38 6.55
CA ILE A 122 10.59 -9.15 5.40
C ILE A 122 11.74 -8.42 4.69
N ASP A 123 11.65 -7.11 4.52
CA ASP A 123 12.67 -6.32 3.85
C ASP A 123 13.97 -6.25 4.67
N LEU A 124 13.88 -6.05 5.99
CA LEU A 124 15.03 -6.09 6.90
C LEU A 124 15.74 -7.45 6.86
N ILE A 125 15.00 -8.55 6.84
CA ILE A 125 15.56 -9.89 6.71
C ILE A 125 16.25 -10.08 5.37
N LYS A 126 15.64 -9.64 4.27
CA LYS A 126 16.24 -9.71 2.92
C LYS A 126 17.53 -8.91 2.81
N LYS A 127 17.60 -7.77 3.49
CA LYS A 127 18.79 -6.92 3.55
C LYS A 127 19.86 -7.46 4.52
N GLY A 128 19.54 -8.46 5.34
CA GLY A 128 20.44 -9.04 6.34
C GLY A 128 20.71 -8.14 7.54
N VAL A 129 19.85 -7.14 7.78
CA VAL A 129 19.99 -6.17 8.88
C VAL A 129 18.99 -6.40 10.02
N ASP A 130 18.27 -7.50 9.97
CA ASP A 130 17.22 -7.87 10.93
C ASP A 130 17.75 -8.03 12.36
N LYS A 131 18.93 -8.60 12.55
CA LYS A 131 19.55 -8.72 13.88
C LYS A 131 19.99 -7.37 14.44
N GLN A 132 20.58 -6.52 13.59
CA GLN A 132 20.98 -5.17 14.00
C GLN A 132 19.77 -4.36 14.40
N PHE A 133 18.68 -4.41 13.63
CA PHE A 133 17.41 -3.77 13.98
C PHE A 133 16.93 -4.16 15.37
N LEU A 134 16.97 -5.47 15.72
CA LEU A 134 16.55 -5.97 17.03
C LEU A 134 17.45 -5.43 18.17
N ILE A 135 18.76 -5.38 17.96
CA ILE A 135 19.72 -4.82 18.93
C ILE A 135 19.44 -3.32 19.15
N ASP A 136 19.25 -2.56 18.07
CA ASP A 136 18.99 -1.12 18.12
C ASP A 136 17.66 -0.80 18.87
N HIS A 137 16.75 -1.79 18.94
CA HIS A 137 15.51 -1.71 19.71
C HIS A 137 15.57 -2.47 21.05
N ASN A 138 16.76 -2.55 21.64
CA ASN A 138 17.02 -3.09 22.99
C ASN A 138 16.72 -4.58 23.18
N VAL A 139 16.65 -5.39 22.11
CA VAL A 139 16.60 -6.84 22.26
C VAL A 139 18.01 -7.35 22.55
N LYS A 140 18.19 -7.97 23.72
CA LYS A 140 19.49 -8.56 24.08
C LYS A 140 19.88 -9.66 23.09
N ALA A 141 21.17 -9.74 22.76
CA ALA A 141 21.70 -10.67 21.75
C ALA A 141 21.30 -12.14 22.01
N GLU A 142 21.23 -12.54 23.28
CA GLU A 142 20.80 -13.87 23.72
C GLU A 142 19.31 -14.17 23.45
N ASN A 143 18.49 -13.13 23.32
CA ASN A 143 17.04 -13.22 23.08
C ASN A 143 16.68 -13.07 21.60
N ILE A 144 17.65 -12.83 20.73
CA ILE A 144 17.40 -12.75 19.29
C ILE A 144 17.09 -14.15 18.75
N GLY A 145 15.94 -14.27 18.09
CA GLY A 145 15.50 -15.54 17.53
C GLY A 145 16.51 -16.18 16.59
N SER A 146 16.74 -17.48 16.75
CA SER A 146 17.70 -18.26 15.93
C SER A 146 17.28 -18.36 14.46
N THR A 147 15.97 -18.40 14.19
CA THR A 147 15.43 -18.50 12.82
C THR A 147 14.91 -17.17 12.31
N GLN A 148 14.89 -17.02 10.99
CA GLN A 148 14.30 -15.83 10.34
C GLN A 148 12.80 -15.65 10.70
N ALA A 149 12.06 -16.75 10.84
CA ALA A 149 10.65 -16.72 11.21
C ALA A 149 10.43 -16.13 12.61
N VAL A 150 11.27 -16.50 13.59
CA VAL A 150 11.20 -15.95 14.95
C VAL A 150 11.60 -14.48 14.96
N ARG A 151 12.69 -14.10 14.29
CA ARG A 151 13.12 -12.70 14.21
C ARG A 151 12.09 -11.82 13.50
N ARG A 152 11.41 -12.34 12.45
CA ARG A 152 10.32 -11.64 11.79
C ARG A 152 9.20 -11.28 12.77
N LYS A 153 8.77 -12.21 13.62
CA LYS A 153 7.76 -11.97 14.66
C LYS A 153 8.21 -10.90 15.64
N GLN A 154 9.44 -11.00 16.15
CA GLN A 154 10.01 -10.01 17.07
C GLN A 154 10.02 -8.60 16.45
N ILE A 155 10.41 -8.48 15.20
CA ILE A 155 10.42 -7.19 14.49
C ILE A 155 9.00 -6.64 14.34
N VAL A 156 8.04 -7.48 13.95
CA VAL A 156 6.64 -7.07 13.80
C VAL A 156 6.06 -6.56 15.12
N GLU A 157 6.30 -7.26 16.23
CA GLU A 157 5.87 -6.86 17.57
C GLU A 157 6.40 -5.48 17.94
N ILE A 158 7.71 -5.25 17.77
CA ILE A 158 8.35 -3.95 18.03
C ILE A 158 7.74 -2.83 17.17
N LEU A 159 7.56 -3.07 15.87
CA LEU A 159 7.01 -2.06 14.95
C LEU A 159 5.57 -1.69 15.31
N LEU A 160 4.76 -2.66 15.72
CA LEU A 160 3.38 -2.41 16.15
C LEU A 160 3.32 -1.64 17.49
N GLU A 161 4.22 -1.92 18.43
CA GLU A 161 4.33 -1.15 19.66
C GLU A 161 4.74 0.30 19.40
N LEU A 162 5.72 0.53 18.52
CA LEU A 162 6.15 1.87 18.13
C LEU A 162 5.04 2.68 17.46
N ASN A 163 4.21 2.03 16.64
CA ASN A 163 3.07 2.70 16.01
C ASN A 163 2.02 3.13 17.06
N LYS A 164 1.69 2.27 18.03
CA LYS A 164 0.76 2.60 19.12
C LYS A 164 1.24 3.76 20.00
N LEU A 165 2.55 3.90 20.20
CA LEU A 165 3.12 5.01 20.95
C LEU A 165 2.96 6.34 20.19
N LYS A 166 3.24 6.34 18.85
CA LYS A 166 3.06 7.54 18.02
C LYS A 166 1.63 8.03 17.98
N GLU A 167 0.65 7.13 17.84
CA GLU A 167 -0.77 7.50 17.83
C GLU A 167 -1.20 8.19 19.14
N LYS A 168 -0.65 7.79 20.29
CA LYS A 168 -0.92 8.44 21.58
C LYS A 168 -0.29 9.82 21.71
N ASP A 169 0.87 10.03 21.11
CA ASP A 169 1.56 11.33 21.14
C ASP A 169 0.87 12.36 20.24
N ASP A 170 0.23 11.91 19.14
CA ASP A 170 -0.51 12.76 18.21
C ASP A 170 -1.91 13.14 18.73
N GLU A 171 -2.45 12.45 19.75
CA GLU A 171 -3.74 12.73 20.39
C GLU A 171 -3.63 13.69 21.62
N CYS A 172 -2.44 14.06 22.05
CA CYS A 172 -2.17 15.00 23.17
C CYS A 172 -1.81 16.40 22.68
#